data_c046e58755b2b19c91df1ab77678a94c
#
_entry.id   c046e58755b2b19c91df1ab77678a94c
#
_cell.length_a   1.000
_cell.length_b   1.000
_cell.length_c   1.000
_cell.angle_alpha   90.00
_cell.angle_beta   90.00
_cell.angle_gamma   90.00
#
_symmetry.space_group_name_H-M   'P 1'
#
loop_
_entity.id
_entity.type
_entity.pdbx_description
1 polymer ?
#
loop_
_entity_poly.entity_id
_entity_poly.type
_entity_poly.pdbx_seq_one_letter_code
_entity_poly.pdbx_strand_id
1 'polypeptide(L)' 'MDKEEKWLDCYKEIYAFVKQNHRGPSKHRVEEHRMVNWMKYNRKKLNSNKLLDKERTRFLKLVNLIHSFNRVNQYC' A
#
# COMPACT_ATOMS: atom_id res chain seq x y z
N MET A 1 14.26 -16.87 0.26
CA MET A 1 13.25 -16.05 -0.40
C MET A 1 13.83 -14.74 -0.87
N ASP A 2 13.55 -14.43 -2.10
CA ASP A 2 14.02 -13.20 -2.72
C ASP A 2 13.28 -12.01 -2.15
N LYS A 3 13.99 -10.89 -1.97
CA LYS A 3 13.38 -9.65 -1.49
C LYS A 3 12.23 -9.18 -2.38
N GLU A 4 12.37 -9.44 -3.68
CA GLU A 4 11.37 -9.06 -4.67
C GLU A 4 10.07 -9.83 -4.47
N GLU A 5 10.16 -11.13 -4.21
CA GLU A 5 8.99 -11.97 -3.95
C GLU A 5 8.28 -11.53 -2.67
N LYS A 6 9.05 -11.25 -1.64
CA LYS A 6 8.52 -10.80 -0.36
C LYS A 6 7.76 -9.48 -0.51
N TRP A 7 8.35 -8.55 -1.26
CA TRP A 7 7.72 -7.27 -1.55
C TRP A 7 6.39 -7.47 -2.30
N LEU A 8 6.42 -8.34 -3.30
CA LEU A 8 5.26 -8.62 -4.12
C LEU A 8 4.14 -9.29 -3.32
N ASP A 9 4.50 -10.20 -2.41
CA ASP A 9 3.52 -10.85 -1.54
C ASP A 9 2.81 -9.83 -0.67
N CYS A 10 3.54 -8.92 -0.06
CA CYS A 10 2.96 -7.84 0.74
C CYS A 10 2.07 -6.94 -0.11
N TYR A 11 2.52 -6.62 -1.32
CA TYR A 11 1.75 -5.80 -2.24
C TYR A 11 0.40 -6.45 -2.55
N LYS A 12 0.42 -7.73 -2.89
CA LYS A 12 -0.80 -8.47 -3.23
C LYS A 12 -1.75 -8.53 -2.04
N GLU A 13 -1.21 -8.78 -0.86
CA GLU A 13 -2.00 -8.85 0.37
C GLU A 13 -2.72 -7.53 0.62
N ILE A 14 -2.00 -6.43 0.55
CA ILE A 14 -2.56 -5.10 0.77
C ILE A 14 -3.56 -4.75 -0.32
N TYR A 15 -3.24 -5.08 -1.56
CA TYR A 15 -4.13 -4.80 -2.68
C TYR A 15 -5.47 -5.51 -2.51
N ALA A 16 -5.42 -6.79 -2.14
CA ALA A 16 -6.65 -7.56 -1.88
C ALA A 16 -7.42 -6.98 -0.70
N PHE A 17 -6.72 -6.58 0.35
CA PHE A 17 -7.33 -5.96 1.52
C PHE A 17 -8.08 -4.68 1.14
N VAL A 18 -7.44 -3.83 0.36
CA VAL A 18 -8.04 -2.55 -0.07
C VAL A 18 -9.28 -2.80 -0.92
N LYS A 19 -9.21 -3.76 -1.83
CA LYS A 19 -10.34 -4.09 -2.68
C LYS A 19 -11.52 -4.64 -1.89
N GLN A 20 -11.24 -5.44 -0.89
CA GLN A 20 -12.27 -6.07 -0.07
C GLN A 20 -12.91 -5.09 0.91
N ASN A 21 -12.11 -4.23 1.52
CA ASN A 21 -12.58 -3.32 2.55
C ASN A 21 -12.91 -1.92 2.03
N HIS A 22 -12.54 -1.62 0.79
CA HIS A 22 -12.76 -0.32 0.15
C HIS A 22 -12.11 0.82 0.94
N ARG A 23 -10.95 0.52 1.54
CA ARG A 23 -10.15 1.52 2.28
C ARG A 23 -8.73 1.01 2.44
N GLY A 24 -7.81 1.91 2.75
CA GLY A 24 -6.45 1.55 3.06
C GLY A 24 -6.32 1.00 4.47
N PRO A 25 -5.16 0.40 4.79
CA PRO A 25 -4.89 -0.09 6.15
C PRO A 25 -4.89 1.06 7.14
N SER A 26 -5.34 0.79 8.36
CA SER A 26 -5.45 1.79 9.42
C SER A 26 -4.39 1.55 10.51
N LYS A 27 -3.77 2.61 10.97
CA LYS A 27 -2.82 2.54 12.08
C LYS A 27 -3.51 2.26 13.41
N HIS A 28 -4.82 2.43 13.46
CA HIS A 28 -5.60 2.21 14.69
C HIS A 28 -5.90 0.74 14.94
N ARG A 29 -5.68 -0.12 13.95
CA ARG A 29 -5.91 -1.55 14.08
C ARG A 29 -4.59 -2.29 14.11
N VAL A 30 -4.38 -3.06 15.18
CA VAL A 30 -3.13 -3.80 15.40
C VAL A 30 -2.82 -4.74 14.24
N GLU A 31 -3.82 -5.45 13.76
CA GLU A 31 -3.68 -6.40 12.66
C GLU A 31 -3.29 -5.74 11.33
N GLU A 32 -3.52 -4.44 11.21
CA GLU A 32 -3.21 -3.69 10.00
C GLU A 32 -1.89 -2.89 10.10
N HIS A 33 -1.28 -2.86 11.28
CA HIS A 33 -0.02 -2.14 11.50
C HIS A 33 1.07 -2.56 10.54
N ARG A 34 1.16 -3.85 10.27
CA ARG A 34 2.15 -4.40 9.36
C ARG A 34 2.02 -3.79 7.97
N MET A 35 0.79 -3.70 7.49
CA MET A 35 0.51 -3.12 6.18
C MET A 35 0.80 -1.62 6.16
N VAL A 36 0.40 -0.92 7.22
CA VAL A 36 0.68 0.52 7.35
C VAL A 36 2.18 0.78 7.33
N ASN A 37 2.94 0.02 8.08
CA ASN A 37 4.40 0.16 8.13
C ASN A 37 5.04 -0.10 6.77
N TRP A 38 4.55 -1.12 6.07
CA TRP A 38 5.03 -1.43 4.72
C TRP A 38 4.79 -0.25 3.78
N MET A 39 3.61 0.33 3.84
CA MET A 39 3.26 1.47 2.99
C MET A 39 4.11 2.70 3.33
N LYS A 40 4.30 3.00 4.60
CA LYS A 40 5.16 4.11 5.04
C LYS A 40 6.59 3.93 4.55
N TYR A 41 7.11 2.73 4.70
CA TYR A 41 8.46 2.40 4.28
C TYR A 41 8.65 2.59 2.79
N ASN A 42 7.71 2.11 1.99
CA ASN A 42 7.79 2.23 0.55
C ASN A 42 7.56 3.66 0.07
N ARG A 43 6.69 4.39 0.74
CA ARG A 43 6.47 5.80 0.42
C ARG A 43 7.75 6.61 0.64
N LYS A 44 8.46 6.32 1.71
CA LYS A 44 9.74 6.96 1.99
C LYS A 44 10.77 6.64 0.90
N LYS A 45 10.81 5.38 0.47
CA LYS A 45 11.68 4.97 -0.63
C LYS A 45 11.31 5.66 -1.94
N LEU A 46 10.02 5.78 -2.20
CA LEU A 46 9.52 6.46 -3.38
C LEU A 46 9.99 7.92 -3.42
N ASN A 47 9.86 8.63 -2.31
CA ASN A 47 10.28 10.03 -2.21
C ASN A 47 11.79 10.19 -2.36
N SER A 48 12.55 9.16 -2.01
CA SER A 48 14.02 9.15 -2.14
C SER A 48 14.50 8.53 -3.44
N ASN A 49 13.60 8.18 -4.35
CA ASN A 49 13.90 7.51 -5.61
C ASN A 49 14.67 6.19 -5.44
N LYS A 50 14.38 5.48 -4.36
CA LYS A 50 15.04 4.20 -4.06
C LYS A 50 14.23 2.98 -4.49
N LEU A 51 13.00 3.19 -4.95
CA LEU A 51 12.17 2.11 -5.46
C LEU A 51 12.56 1.76 -6.89
N LEU A 52 12.52 0.47 -7.20
CA LEU A 52 12.66 0.01 -8.57
C LEU A 52 11.45 0.47 -9.40
N ASP A 53 11.64 0.63 -10.69
CA ASP A 53 10.56 1.11 -11.57
C ASP A 53 9.31 0.23 -11.47
N LYS A 54 9.48 -1.08 -11.43
CA LYS A 54 8.36 -2.01 -11.29
C LYS A 54 7.61 -1.79 -9.97
N GLU A 55 8.36 -1.66 -8.89
CA GLU A 55 7.79 -1.46 -7.55
C GLU A 55 7.10 -0.11 -7.46
N ARG A 56 7.72 0.91 -8.02
CA ARG A 56 7.15 2.25 -8.03
C ARG A 56 5.81 2.28 -8.75
N THR A 57 5.73 1.69 -9.92
CA THR A 57 4.50 1.63 -10.71
C THR A 57 3.41 0.92 -9.94
N ARG A 58 3.73 -0.23 -9.35
CA ARG A 58 2.76 -1.00 -8.57
C ARG A 58 2.32 -0.28 -7.31
N PHE A 59 3.27 0.33 -6.61
CA PHE A 59 2.96 1.07 -5.39
C PHE A 59 2.05 2.27 -5.68
N LEU A 60 2.33 3.02 -6.74
CA LEU A 60 1.50 4.15 -7.14
C LEU A 60 0.10 3.70 -7.52
N LYS A 61 0.00 2.55 -8.17
CA LYS A 61 -1.31 1.98 -8.52
C LYS A 61 -2.11 1.66 -7.27
N LEU A 62 -1.45 1.09 -6.25
CA LEU A 62 -2.09 0.79 -4.98
C LEU A 62 -2.54 2.07 -4.27
N VAL A 63 -1.67 3.08 -4.21
CA VAL A 63 -1.98 4.36 -3.58
C VAL A 63 -3.17 5.03 -4.28
N ASN A 64 -3.19 5.01 -5.61
CA ASN A 64 -4.30 5.57 -6.38
C ASN A 64 -5.61 4.85 -6.10
N LEU A 65 -5.55 3.53 -5.95
CA LEU A 65 -6.73 2.74 -5.61
C LEU A 65 -7.28 3.15 -4.24
N ILE A 66 -6.41 3.30 -3.26
CA ILE A 66 -6.81 3.75 -1.92
C ILE A 66 -7.44 5.13 -1.98
N HIS A 67 -6.82 6.05 -2.69
CA HIS A 67 -7.34 7.40 -2.85
C HIS A 67 -8.70 7.40 -3.55
N SER A 68 -8.89 6.51 -4.49
CA SER A 68 -10.16 6.37 -5.20
C SER A 68 -11.30 6.04 -4.24
N PHE A 69 -11.06 5.13 -3.30
CA PHE A 69 -12.05 4.79 -2.28
C PHE A 69 -12.24 5.90 -1.25
N ASN A 70 -11.15 6.52 -0.81
CA ASN A 70 -11.20 7.61 0.18
C ASN A 70 -11.93 8.83 -0.35
N ARG A 71 -11.89 9.05 -1.66
CA ARG A 71 -12.55 10.18 -2.28
C ARG A 71 -14.06 10.17 -2.02
N VAL A 72 -14.65 8.97 -1.96
CA VAL A 72 -16.09 8.81 -1.70
C VAL A 72 -16.39 9.08 -0.23
N ASN A 73 -15.46 8.75 0.67
CA ASN A 73 -15.66 8.87 2.11
C ASN A 73 -15.22 10.21 2.69
N GLN A 74 -14.61 11.03 1.87
CA GLN A 74 -14.01 12.28 2.33
C GLN A 74 -15.03 13.30 2.87
N TYR A 75 -16.25 13.18 2.47
CA TYR A 75 -17.31 14.11 2.83
C TYR A 75 -18.31 13.53 3.84
N CYS A 76 -17.99 12.39 4.40
CA CYS A 76 -18.86 11.75 5.40
C CYS A 76 -18.40 12.04 6.79
#